data_598cb19f92e9968c8f760dbd5f1ea369
#
_entry.id   598cb19f92e9968c8f760dbd5f1ea369
#
_cell.length_a   1.000
_cell.length_b   1.000
_cell.length_c   1.000
_cell.angle_alpha   90.00
_cell.angle_beta   90.00
_cell.angle_gamma   90.00
#
_symmetry.space_group_name_H-M   'P 1'
#
loop_
_entity.id
_entity.type
_entity.pdbx_description
1 polymer ?
#
loop_
_entity_poly.entity_id
_entity_poly.type
_entity_poly.pdbx_seq_one_letter_code
_entity_poly.pdbx_strand_id
1 'polypeptide(L)'
;MIQSKTLYACPGSGEELNFSDTGFSTSDGRRQFPTVDGVPNFLAYPSIEDGEQVQTLIWLNEEARTKGWEASLRAVYGKSSGIYQYVTDEQRAAFLDLLPLNDQAVVLEIGTGLGQITAPLAERCKLVYGLEVVPGQARFTGERCRQSGLTNVLVAAGGDDCQLPYASSGFDVVICNLVLEWCAAREQRIQAEAGQRQFLSEAFRVLKRGGNLWVNTKNRFSLRNLFDSSGGRTDDGKRTGRLRKVMLSLVGKNRHDGLTHSYNKLTAMLQEAGFRDLQSFWAAPEMRCPTAFIPTDPASVRAARQAGNLVQGDTRSTRLLMPLVPAPWVKLVMPGLTFLAKKYESGEI
;
A
#
# COMPACT_ATOMS: atom_id res chain seq x y z
N MET A 1 -4.57 27.80 -1.11
CA MET A 1 -3.27 28.22 -1.70
C MET A 1 -2.16 27.56 -0.88
N ILE A 2 -1.62 26.43 -1.36
CA ILE A 2 -0.46 25.76 -0.74
C ILE A 2 0.77 26.34 -1.45
N GLN A 3 1.19 27.51 -1.00
CA GLN A 3 2.41 28.20 -1.49
C GLN A 3 3.56 28.12 -0.47
N SER A 4 3.69 27.03 0.27
CA SER A 4 4.88 26.75 1.05
C SER A 4 5.53 25.49 0.47
N LYS A 5 6.83 25.51 0.34
CA LYS A 5 7.78 24.49 -0.13
C LYS A 5 7.18 23.07 -0.03
N THR A 6 6.70 22.55 -1.16
CA THR A 6 6.22 21.16 -1.23
C THR A 6 7.42 20.20 -1.12
N LEU A 7 7.17 18.95 -0.70
CA LEU A 7 8.20 17.91 -0.67
C LEU A 7 8.40 17.24 -2.03
N TYR A 8 7.73 17.68 -3.09
CA TYR A 8 7.95 17.12 -4.42
C TYR A 8 9.37 17.36 -4.91
N ALA A 9 9.96 16.32 -5.47
CA ALA A 9 11.29 16.33 -6.05
C ALA A 9 11.31 15.46 -7.32
N CYS A 10 12.28 15.69 -8.17
CA CYS A 10 12.43 14.93 -9.41
C CYS A 10 12.69 13.46 -9.11
N PRO A 11 11.83 12.51 -9.60
CA PRO A 11 12.06 11.08 -9.41
C PRO A 11 13.46 10.68 -9.90
N GLY A 12 14.17 9.88 -9.11
CA GLY A 12 15.50 9.37 -9.40
C GLY A 12 16.67 10.30 -9.09
N SER A 13 16.58 11.61 -9.40
CA SER A 13 17.66 12.56 -9.04
C SER A 13 17.47 13.17 -7.65
N GLY A 14 16.23 13.27 -7.16
CA GLY A 14 15.91 13.97 -5.90
C GLY A 14 16.07 15.49 -6.00
N GLU A 15 16.29 16.04 -7.20
CA GLU A 15 16.44 17.47 -7.46
C GLU A 15 15.16 18.22 -7.08
N GLU A 16 15.31 19.40 -6.47
CA GLU A 16 14.20 20.31 -6.18
C GLU A 16 13.53 20.77 -7.49
N LEU A 17 12.20 20.81 -7.50
CA LEU A 17 11.43 21.17 -8.68
C LEU A 17 10.92 22.60 -8.60
N ASN A 18 10.96 23.30 -9.74
CA ASN A 18 10.26 24.56 -9.94
C ASN A 18 8.77 24.29 -10.15
N PHE A 19 7.92 25.07 -9.49
CA PHE A 19 6.48 25.02 -9.64
C PHE A 19 5.99 26.12 -10.58
N SER A 20 5.03 25.78 -11.45
CA SER A 20 4.28 26.70 -12.31
C SER A 20 2.79 26.33 -12.33
N ASP A 21 1.97 27.15 -12.95
CA ASP A 21 0.54 26.88 -13.11
C ASP A 21 0.25 25.60 -13.93
N THR A 22 1.19 25.15 -14.73
CA THR A 22 1.07 23.94 -15.57
C THR A 22 1.63 22.69 -14.91
N GLY A 23 2.40 22.82 -13.81
CA GLY A 23 3.00 21.69 -13.11
C GLY A 23 4.39 21.97 -12.58
N PHE A 24 5.21 20.92 -12.53
CA PHE A 24 6.56 20.95 -11.98
C PHE A 24 7.62 20.72 -13.07
N SER A 25 8.82 21.27 -12.91
CA SER A 25 9.94 21.07 -13.81
C SER A 25 11.28 21.08 -13.07
N THR A 26 12.28 20.39 -13.64
CA THR A 26 13.67 20.51 -13.20
C THR A 26 14.22 21.92 -13.48
N SER A 27 15.29 22.31 -12.78
CA SER A 27 15.91 23.63 -12.92
C SER A 27 16.39 23.93 -14.35
N ASP A 28 16.82 22.89 -15.09
CA ASP A 28 17.25 22.97 -16.49
C ASP A 28 16.08 22.85 -17.50
N GLY A 29 14.86 22.64 -17.03
CA GLY A 29 13.64 22.47 -17.84
C GLY A 29 13.55 21.19 -18.67
N ARG A 30 14.52 20.26 -18.53
CA ARG A 30 14.56 19.03 -19.33
C ARG A 30 13.49 18.03 -18.95
N ARG A 31 13.11 17.98 -17.68
CA ARG A 31 12.03 17.12 -17.20
C ARG A 31 10.86 18.00 -16.75
N GLN A 32 9.68 17.67 -17.24
CA GLN A 32 8.44 18.36 -16.93
C GLN A 32 7.41 17.35 -16.43
N PHE A 33 6.69 17.73 -15.39
CA PHE A 33 5.68 16.92 -14.72
C PHE A 33 4.38 17.73 -14.68
N PRO A 34 3.48 17.51 -15.65
CA PRO A 34 2.27 18.30 -15.76
C PRO A 34 1.32 18.07 -14.59
N THR A 35 0.55 19.09 -14.26
CA THR A 35 -0.60 18.93 -13.36
C THR A 35 -1.86 18.73 -14.20
N VAL A 36 -2.54 17.61 -14.01
CA VAL A 36 -3.77 17.26 -14.73
C VAL A 36 -4.94 17.18 -13.76
N ASP A 37 -5.98 17.98 -13.96
CA ASP A 37 -7.12 18.07 -13.04
C ASP A 37 -6.72 18.32 -11.58
N GLY A 38 -5.71 19.12 -11.34
CA GLY A 38 -5.20 19.44 -10.01
C GLY A 38 -4.28 18.40 -9.38
N VAL A 39 -3.95 17.30 -10.09
CA VAL A 39 -3.07 16.23 -9.64
C VAL A 39 -1.73 16.30 -10.41
N PRO A 40 -0.59 16.54 -9.74
CA PRO A 40 0.73 16.42 -10.33
C PRO A 40 0.98 15.01 -10.86
N ASN A 41 1.53 14.90 -12.06
CA ASN A 41 1.78 13.62 -12.72
C ASN A 41 3.29 13.37 -12.88
N PHE A 42 3.82 12.46 -12.06
CA PHE A 42 5.21 12.01 -12.06
C PHE A 42 5.40 10.61 -12.66
N LEU A 43 4.41 10.09 -13.38
CA LEU A 43 4.52 8.76 -14.01
C LEU A 43 5.68 8.74 -15.00
N ALA A 44 6.50 7.68 -14.94
CA ALA A 44 7.58 7.42 -15.88
C ALA A 44 7.07 6.79 -17.18
N TYR A 45 5.96 6.04 -17.09
CA TYR A 45 5.36 5.30 -18.22
C TYR A 45 3.91 5.74 -18.45
N PRO A 46 3.35 5.51 -19.65
CA PRO A 46 1.91 5.68 -19.88
C PRO A 46 1.09 4.86 -18.88
N SER A 47 -0.08 5.38 -18.51
CA SER A 47 -0.97 4.72 -17.54
C SER A 47 -1.20 3.25 -17.89
N ILE A 48 -1.28 2.42 -16.84
CA ILE A 48 -1.47 0.97 -16.95
C ILE A 48 -2.92 0.54 -17.13
N GLU A 49 -3.84 1.50 -17.05
CA GLU A 49 -5.27 1.22 -17.15
C GLU A 49 -5.62 0.72 -18.56
N ASP A 50 -6.45 -0.32 -18.63
CA ASP A 50 -7.10 -0.67 -19.90
C ASP A 50 -8.24 0.30 -20.23
N GLY A 51 -8.72 0.28 -21.47
CA GLY A 51 -9.73 1.23 -21.94
C GLY A 51 -11.03 1.20 -21.14
N GLU A 52 -11.46 0.06 -20.61
CA GLU A 52 -12.67 -0.10 -19.81
C GLU A 52 -12.48 0.48 -18.40
N GLN A 53 -11.33 0.23 -17.78
CA GLN A 53 -10.98 0.77 -16.47
C GLN A 53 -10.86 2.30 -16.52
N VAL A 54 -10.24 2.85 -17.57
CA VAL A 54 -10.15 4.30 -17.79
C VAL A 54 -11.54 4.92 -17.86
N GLN A 55 -12.47 4.36 -18.68
CA GLN A 55 -13.83 4.88 -18.80
C GLN A 55 -14.60 4.81 -17.47
N THR A 56 -14.44 3.71 -16.73
CA THR A 56 -15.05 3.56 -15.40
C THR A 56 -14.55 4.64 -14.42
N LEU A 57 -13.25 4.95 -14.42
CA LEU A 57 -12.68 5.97 -13.55
C LEU A 57 -13.03 7.39 -13.99
N ILE A 58 -13.14 7.65 -15.31
CA ILE A 58 -13.65 8.92 -15.81
C ILE A 58 -15.08 9.12 -15.28
N TRP A 59 -15.97 8.18 -15.50
CA TRP A 59 -17.34 8.24 -15.01
C TRP A 59 -17.41 8.40 -13.49
N LEU A 60 -16.63 7.62 -12.73
CA LEU A 60 -16.56 7.73 -11.28
C LEU A 60 -16.19 9.16 -10.81
N ASN A 61 -15.21 9.78 -11.45
CA ASN A 61 -14.77 11.13 -11.11
C ASN A 61 -15.82 12.21 -11.48
N GLU A 62 -16.49 12.06 -12.61
CA GLU A 62 -17.57 12.96 -13.05
C GLU A 62 -18.76 12.88 -12.09
N GLU A 63 -19.18 11.68 -11.74
CA GLU A 63 -20.25 11.46 -10.76
C GLU A 63 -19.86 12.00 -9.37
N ALA A 64 -18.61 11.83 -8.95
CA ALA A 64 -18.13 12.33 -7.66
C ALA A 64 -18.22 13.85 -7.57
N ARG A 65 -17.87 14.58 -8.63
CA ARG A 65 -17.94 16.05 -8.68
C ARG A 65 -19.38 16.56 -8.57
N THR A 66 -20.36 15.82 -9.09
CA THR A 66 -21.77 16.26 -9.19
C THR A 66 -22.64 15.75 -8.06
N LYS A 67 -22.44 14.51 -7.61
CA LYS A 67 -23.31 13.81 -6.66
C LYS A 67 -22.64 13.47 -5.32
N GLY A 68 -21.34 13.72 -5.22
CA GLY A 68 -20.53 13.34 -4.06
C GLY A 68 -19.86 11.97 -4.22
N TRP A 69 -18.72 11.81 -3.53
CA TRP A 69 -17.83 10.66 -3.70
C TRP A 69 -18.50 9.33 -3.35
N GLU A 70 -19.29 9.27 -2.25
CA GLU A 70 -19.95 8.03 -1.84
C GLU A 70 -21.10 7.65 -2.78
N ALA A 71 -21.89 8.64 -3.21
CA ALA A 71 -22.96 8.42 -4.17
C ALA A 71 -22.42 7.93 -5.51
N SER A 72 -21.28 8.44 -5.96
CA SER A 72 -20.59 7.99 -7.18
C SER A 72 -20.13 6.54 -7.09
N LEU A 73 -19.50 6.13 -5.98
CA LEU A 73 -19.13 4.73 -5.74
C LEU A 73 -20.34 3.80 -5.82
N ARG A 74 -21.46 4.23 -5.23
CA ARG A 74 -22.72 3.48 -5.26
C ARG A 74 -23.30 3.38 -6.65
N ALA A 75 -23.23 4.44 -7.44
CA ALA A 75 -23.73 4.48 -8.81
C ALA A 75 -22.89 3.59 -9.75
N VAL A 76 -21.56 3.68 -9.64
CA VAL A 76 -20.63 3.01 -10.54
C VAL A 76 -20.47 1.52 -10.21
N TYR A 77 -20.33 1.18 -8.93
CA TYR A 77 -20.03 -0.20 -8.52
C TYR A 77 -21.23 -0.93 -7.87
N GLY A 78 -22.25 -0.21 -7.42
CA GLY A 78 -23.35 -0.78 -6.63
C GLY A 78 -22.99 -0.99 -5.15
N LYS A 79 -23.93 -0.71 -4.25
CA LYS A 79 -23.74 -0.78 -2.78
C LYS A 79 -23.33 -2.17 -2.27
N SER A 80 -23.79 -3.23 -2.93
CA SER A 80 -23.48 -4.62 -2.56
C SER A 80 -22.17 -5.15 -3.18
N SER A 81 -21.48 -4.36 -3.99
CA SER A 81 -20.22 -4.79 -4.61
C SER A 81 -19.08 -4.88 -3.58
N GLY A 82 -18.17 -5.82 -3.82
CA GLY A 82 -16.97 -5.93 -3.00
C GLY A 82 -16.08 -4.68 -3.04
N ILE A 83 -16.11 -3.92 -4.15
CA ILE A 83 -15.35 -2.66 -4.29
C ILE A 83 -15.95 -1.58 -3.38
N TYR A 84 -17.27 -1.38 -3.42
CA TYR A 84 -17.93 -0.41 -2.56
C TYR A 84 -17.65 -0.71 -1.08
N GLN A 85 -17.87 -1.95 -0.66
CA GLN A 85 -17.59 -2.39 0.72
C GLN A 85 -16.12 -2.17 1.10
N TYR A 86 -15.20 -2.55 0.23
CA TYR A 86 -13.76 -2.39 0.45
C TYR A 86 -13.34 -0.93 0.63
N VAL A 87 -13.93 0.01 -0.11
CA VAL A 87 -13.60 1.44 -0.08
C VAL A 87 -14.24 2.16 1.11
N THR A 88 -15.39 1.67 1.59
CA THR A 88 -16.15 2.28 2.68
C THR A 88 -15.93 1.61 4.04
N ASP A 89 -15.19 0.50 4.11
CA ASP A 89 -14.90 -0.22 5.35
C ASP A 89 -13.84 0.52 6.20
N GLU A 90 -14.27 1.07 7.33
CA GLU A 90 -13.42 1.81 8.27
C GLU A 90 -12.31 0.94 8.90
N GLN A 91 -12.51 -0.38 8.99
CA GLN A 91 -11.52 -1.33 9.52
C GLN A 91 -10.22 -1.33 8.72
N ARG A 92 -10.26 -0.89 7.47
CA ARG A 92 -9.06 -0.76 6.65
C ARG A 92 -8.03 0.21 7.21
N ALA A 93 -8.46 1.19 7.96
CA ALA A 93 -7.62 2.19 8.61
C ALA A 93 -7.27 1.85 10.07
N ALA A 94 -7.73 0.72 10.61
CA ALA A 94 -7.53 0.35 12.02
C ALA A 94 -6.03 0.29 12.43
N PHE A 95 -5.12 0.00 11.51
CA PHE A 95 -3.68 0.00 11.80
C PHE A 95 -3.10 1.38 12.11
N LEU A 96 -3.79 2.46 11.76
CA LEU A 96 -3.32 3.82 12.05
C LEU A 96 -3.13 4.06 13.55
N ASP A 97 -3.85 3.33 14.40
CA ASP A 97 -3.71 3.39 15.85
C ASP A 97 -2.38 2.80 16.37
N LEU A 98 -1.66 2.05 15.53
CA LEU A 98 -0.33 1.51 15.84
C LEU A 98 0.81 2.43 15.41
N LEU A 99 0.50 3.48 14.64
CA LEU A 99 1.51 4.39 14.10
C LEU A 99 1.71 5.59 15.04
N PRO A 100 2.93 6.14 15.11
CA PRO A 100 3.22 7.33 15.92
C PRO A 100 2.71 8.60 15.23
N LEU A 101 1.41 8.67 14.98
CA LEU A 101 0.75 9.81 14.35
C LEU A 101 0.43 10.89 15.39
N ASN A 102 0.56 12.15 14.99
CA ASN A 102 0.17 13.32 15.76
C ASN A 102 -0.06 14.52 14.83
N ASP A 103 -0.55 15.62 15.37
CA ASP A 103 -0.88 16.86 14.66
C ASP A 103 0.30 17.61 14.02
N GLN A 104 1.53 17.14 14.22
CA GLN A 104 2.74 17.66 13.57
C GLN A 104 3.31 16.73 12.52
N ALA A 105 2.84 15.47 12.46
CA ALA A 105 3.36 14.46 11.56
C ALA A 105 3.08 14.79 10.10
N VAL A 106 4.08 14.64 9.25
CA VAL A 106 3.99 14.67 7.79
C VAL A 106 4.12 13.24 7.27
N VAL A 107 3.08 12.76 6.61
CA VAL A 107 2.94 11.35 6.26
C VAL A 107 2.86 11.17 4.75
N LEU A 108 3.50 10.13 4.23
CA LEU A 108 3.36 9.67 2.85
C LEU A 108 2.57 8.35 2.84
N GLU A 109 1.44 8.34 2.16
CA GLU A 109 0.72 7.12 1.81
C GLU A 109 1.01 6.76 0.35
N ILE A 110 1.53 5.56 0.13
CA ILE A 110 1.80 5.01 -1.20
C ILE A 110 0.71 4.00 -1.55
N GLY A 111 0.05 4.22 -2.70
CA GLY A 111 -1.10 3.44 -3.13
C GLY A 111 -2.40 3.88 -2.44
N THR A 112 -2.80 5.14 -2.66
CA THR A 112 -4.01 5.70 -2.03
C THR A 112 -5.30 5.00 -2.47
N GLY A 113 -5.29 4.36 -3.66
CA GLY A 113 -6.47 3.77 -4.26
C GLY A 113 -7.60 4.81 -4.40
N LEU A 114 -8.73 4.55 -3.74
CA LEU A 114 -9.89 5.45 -3.71
C LEU A 114 -10.02 6.21 -2.36
N GLY A 115 -8.89 6.41 -1.65
CA GLY A 115 -8.83 7.28 -0.47
C GLY A 115 -9.36 6.65 0.82
N GLN A 116 -9.48 5.33 0.89
CA GLN A 116 -10.03 4.63 2.05
C GLN A 116 -9.15 4.73 3.32
N ILE A 117 -7.84 4.96 3.16
CA ILE A 117 -6.91 5.19 4.27
C ILE A 117 -6.54 6.67 4.34
N THR A 118 -6.40 7.35 3.19
CA THR A 118 -6.01 8.76 3.08
C THR A 118 -6.90 9.68 3.92
N ALA A 119 -8.23 9.50 3.84
CA ALA A 119 -9.16 10.36 4.56
C ALA A 119 -9.03 10.22 6.11
N PRO A 120 -9.14 9.02 6.72
CA PRO A 120 -8.94 8.88 8.17
C PRO A 120 -7.50 9.18 8.63
N LEU A 121 -6.50 9.05 7.76
CA LEU A 121 -5.13 9.44 8.04
C LEU A 121 -5.01 10.97 8.17
N ALA A 122 -5.66 11.73 7.28
CA ALA A 122 -5.62 13.19 7.28
C ALA A 122 -6.22 13.82 8.53
N GLU A 123 -7.15 13.15 9.21
CA GLU A 123 -7.71 13.57 10.48
C GLU A 123 -6.73 13.45 11.68
N ARG A 124 -5.62 12.72 11.49
CA ARG A 124 -4.69 12.32 12.56
C ARG A 124 -3.29 12.94 12.45
N CYS A 125 -3.03 13.73 11.41
CA CYS A 125 -1.71 14.29 11.16
C CYS A 125 -1.76 15.67 10.51
N LYS A 126 -0.61 16.35 10.50
CA LYS A 126 -0.47 17.70 9.95
C LYS A 126 -0.70 17.76 8.45
N LEU A 127 -0.12 16.80 7.72
CA LEU A 127 -0.13 16.80 6.26
C LEU A 127 0.04 15.38 5.72
N VAL A 128 -0.81 15.02 4.78
CA VAL A 128 -0.72 13.76 4.03
C VAL A 128 -0.29 14.05 2.60
N TYR A 129 0.75 13.35 2.15
CA TYR A 129 1.05 13.18 0.75
C TYR A 129 0.54 11.81 0.32
N GLY A 130 -0.32 11.77 -0.69
CA GLY A 130 -0.80 10.55 -1.31
C GLY A 130 -0.12 10.33 -2.66
N LEU A 131 0.39 9.13 -2.91
CA LEU A 131 0.95 8.73 -4.19
C LEU A 131 0.17 7.55 -4.75
N GLU A 132 -0.27 7.64 -6.01
CA GLU A 132 -1.05 6.59 -6.67
C GLU A 132 -0.58 6.42 -8.12
N VAL A 133 -0.41 5.17 -8.58
CA VAL A 133 0.05 4.90 -9.95
C VAL A 133 -1.06 5.04 -10.98
N VAL A 134 -2.32 5.07 -10.54
CA VAL A 134 -3.51 5.18 -11.40
C VAL A 134 -4.06 6.60 -11.30
N PRO A 135 -3.86 7.47 -12.31
CA PRO A 135 -4.24 8.89 -12.23
C PRO A 135 -5.72 9.13 -11.90
N GLY A 136 -6.61 8.27 -12.41
CA GLY A 136 -8.03 8.35 -12.13
C GLY A 136 -8.37 8.10 -10.67
N GLN A 137 -7.66 7.19 -10.01
CA GLN A 137 -7.80 6.93 -8.57
C GLN A 137 -7.19 8.06 -7.73
N ALA A 138 -6.03 8.59 -8.13
CA ALA A 138 -5.43 9.76 -7.50
C ALA A 138 -6.38 10.97 -7.47
N ARG A 139 -7.01 11.26 -8.60
CA ARG A 139 -8.04 12.32 -8.72
C ARG A 139 -9.21 12.08 -7.79
N PHE A 140 -9.75 10.86 -7.79
CA PHE A 140 -10.87 10.50 -6.92
C PHE A 140 -10.53 10.66 -5.43
N THR A 141 -9.33 10.23 -5.03
CA THR A 141 -8.85 10.41 -3.65
C THR A 141 -8.79 11.87 -3.25
N GLY A 142 -8.23 12.73 -4.11
CA GLY A 142 -8.21 14.18 -3.88
C GLY A 142 -9.62 14.78 -3.75
N GLU A 143 -10.54 14.40 -4.63
CA GLU A 143 -11.93 14.85 -4.59
C GLU A 143 -12.68 14.36 -3.34
N ARG A 144 -12.50 13.09 -2.95
CA ARG A 144 -13.05 12.55 -1.71
C ARG A 144 -12.58 13.34 -0.49
N CYS A 145 -11.29 13.59 -0.37
CA CYS A 145 -10.74 14.35 0.75
C CYS A 145 -11.28 15.79 0.76
N ARG A 146 -11.32 16.45 -0.39
CA ARG A 146 -11.89 17.79 -0.53
C ARG A 146 -13.36 17.86 -0.09
N GLN A 147 -14.19 16.91 -0.51
CA GLN A 147 -15.60 16.82 -0.12
C GLN A 147 -15.81 16.48 1.36
N SER A 148 -14.84 15.78 1.97
CA SER A 148 -14.83 15.52 3.41
C SER A 148 -14.29 16.70 4.24
N GLY A 149 -14.00 17.86 3.62
CA GLY A 149 -13.47 19.04 4.31
C GLY A 149 -12.00 18.96 4.70
N LEU A 150 -11.26 17.96 4.21
CA LEU A 150 -9.85 17.76 4.50
C LEU A 150 -8.99 18.65 3.59
N THR A 151 -8.33 19.64 4.17
CA THR A 151 -7.49 20.62 3.45
C THR A 151 -5.99 20.33 3.53
N ASN A 152 -5.61 19.29 4.27
CA ASN A 152 -4.25 18.87 4.54
C ASN A 152 -3.83 17.61 3.76
N VAL A 153 -4.35 17.44 2.55
CA VAL A 153 -4.03 16.30 1.67
C VAL A 153 -3.51 16.80 0.32
N LEU A 154 -2.36 16.27 -0.10
CA LEU A 154 -1.74 16.51 -1.40
C LEU A 154 -1.61 15.17 -2.12
N VAL A 155 -2.30 14.98 -3.23
CA VAL A 155 -2.25 13.72 -4.00
C VAL A 155 -1.50 13.94 -5.31
N ALA A 156 -0.65 12.98 -5.68
CA ALA A 156 0.07 12.95 -6.95
C ALA A 156 -0.06 11.58 -7.62
N ALA A 157 0.08 11.54 -8.94
CA ALA A 157 0.24 10.31 -9.70
C ALA A 157 1.75 10.01 -9.89
N GLY A 158 2.18 8.76 -9.68
CA GLY A 158 3.59 8.38 -9.83
C GLY A 158 3.99 7.11 -9.10
N GLY A 159 5.28 6.80 -9.10
CA GLY A 159 5.85 5.62 -8.42
C GLY A 159 5.79 4.33 -9.23
N ASP A 160 5.42 4.40 -10.49
CA ASP A 160 5.28 3.26 -11.41
C ASP A 160 6.63 2.64 -11.83
N ASP A 161 7.72 3.38 -11.68
CA ASP A 161 9.12 2.96 -11.86
C ASP A 161 9.83 2.62 -10.54
N CYS A 162 9.09 2.49 -9.44
CA CYS A 162 9.60 2.25 -8.09
C CYS A 162 10.45 3.41 -7.51
N GLN A 163 10.39 4.60 -8.13
CA GLN A 163 11.00 5.82 -7.62
C GLN A 163 9.94 6.74 -7.01
N LEU A 164 10.27 7.40 -5.91
CA LEU A 164 9.35 8.29 -5.23
C LEU A 164 9.65 9.75 -5.56
N PRO A 165 8.65 10.53 -6.04
CA PRO A 165 8.83 11.93 -6.44
C PRO A 165 8.88 12.88 -5.23
N TYR A 166 9.70 12.56 -4.24
CA TYR A 166 9.80 13.33 -3.00
C TYR A 166 11.25 13.54 -2.57
N ALA A 167 11.48 14.65 -1.89
CA ALA A 167 12.76 14.98 -1.26
C ALA A 167 13.13 13.94 -0.18
N SER A 168 14.43 13.76 0.04
CA SER A 168 14.95 12.92 1.11
C SER A 168 14.58 13.49 2.48
N SER A 169 14.35 12.61 3.45
CA SER A 169 14.11 12.98 4.86
C SER A 169 12.93 13.95 5.06
N GLY A 170 11.85 13.79 4.27
CA GLY A 170 10.67 14.64 4.32
C GLY A 170 9.56 14.14 5.26
N PHE A 171 9.47 12.83 5.50
CA PHE A 171 8.32 12.21 6.13
C PHE A 171 8.63 11.60 7.50
N ASP A 172 7.70 11.77 8.44
CA ASP A 172 7.74 11.13 9.75
C ASP A 172 7.28 9.67 9.67
N VAL A 173 6.30 9.39 8.79
CA VAL A 173 5.76 8.05 8.54
C VAL A 173 5.57 7.85 7.03
N VAL A 174 5.92 6.66 6.55
CA VAL A 174 5.58 6.18 5.21
C VAL A 174 4.69 4.96 5.35
N ILE A 175 3.58 4.93 4.62
CA ILE A 175 2.60 3.83 4.61
C ILE A 175 2.61 3.18 3.23
N CYS A 176 2.84 1.86 3.22
CA CYS A 176 2.77 0.99 2.05
C CYS A 176 1.85 -0.19 2.37
N ASN A 177 0.54 -0.01 2.18
CA ASN A 177 -0.46 -0.98 2.59
C ASN A 177 -1.05 -1.74 1.40
N LEU A 178 -0.63 -2.99 1.19
CA LEU A 178 -1.01 -3.87 0.06
C LEU A 178 -0.59 -3.32 -1.31
N VAL A 179 0.60 -2.73 -1.38
CA VAL A 179 1.19 -2.14 -2.59
C VAL A 179 2.47 -2.86 -3.02
N LEU A 180 3.33 -3.27 -2.06
CA LEU A 180 4.65 -3.80 -2.37
C LEU A 180 4.62 -4.95 -3.38
N GLU A 181 3.63 -5.84 -3.30
CA GLU A 181 3.49 -6.96 -4.24
C GLU A 181 3.27 -6.53 -5.69
N TRP A 182 2.78 -5.30 -5.90
CA TRP A 182 2.48 -4.74 -7.22
C TRP A 182 3.64 -3.91 -7.79
N CYS A 183 4.59 -3.50 -6.95
CA CYS A 183 5.78 -2.77 -7.40
C CYS A 183 6.54 -3.61 -8.43
N ALA A 184 6.82 -3.02 -9.60
CA ALA A 184 7.45 -3.69 -10.74
C ALA A 184 6.75 -5.00 -11.20
N ALA A 185 5.44 -5.14 -10.98
CA ALA A 185 4.69 -6.35 -11.30
C ALA A 185 4.65 -6.67 -12.81
N ARG A 186 4.94 -5.68 -13.67
CA ARG A 186 5.05 -5.85 -15.12
C ARG A 186 6.35 -6.53 -15.55
N GLU A 187 7.35 -6.50 -14.70
CA GLU A 187 8.68 -6.99 -14.98
C GLU A 187 8.79 -8.51 -14.79
N GLN A 188 9.84 -9.09 -15.33
CA GLN A 188 10.20 -10.46 -15.01
C GLN A 188 10.57 -10.56 -13.51
N ARG A 189 10.41 -11.73 -12.90
CA ARG A 189 10.55 -11.92 -11.45
C ARG A 189 11.83 -11.33 -10.84
N ILE A 190 12.97 -11.49 -11.50
CA ILE A 190 14.27 -10.96 -10.98
C ILE A 190 14.24 -9.44 -10.99
N GLN A 191 13.74 -8.84 -12.06
CA GLN A 191 13.59 -7.39 -12.20
C GLN A 191 12.52 -6.87 -11.23
N ALA A 192 11.41 -7.60 -11.04
CA ALA A 192 10.40 -7.25 -10.06
C ALA A 192 10.93 -7.26 -8.62
N GLU A 193 11.78 -8.23 -8.24
CA GLU A 193 12.43 -8.23 -6.93
C GLU A 193 13.40 -7.05 -6.79
N ALA A 194 14.16 -6.73 -7.82
CA ALA A 194 15.05 -5.57 -7.84
C ALA A 194 14.26 -4.25 -7.69
N GLY A 195 13.15 -4.11 -8.41
CA GLY A 195 12.25 -2.96 -8.29
C GLY A 195 11.66 -2.82 -6.88
N GLN A 196 11.25 -3.93 -6.25
CA GLN A 196 10.77 -3.89 -4.87
C GLN A 196 11.87 -3.49 -3.85
N ARG A 197 13.11 -3.92 -4.06
CA ARG A 197 14.26 -3.48 -3.26
C ARG A 197 14.52 -1.99 -3.43
N GLN A 198 14.48 -1.50 -4.69
CA GLN A 198 14.58 -0.08 -4.99
C GLN A 198 13.48 0.71 -4.30
N PHE A 199 12.22 0.24 -4.38
CA PHE A 199 11.09 0.86 -3.70
C PHE A 199 11.30 0.97 -2.18
N LEU A 200 11.79 -0.09 -1.52
CA LEU A 200 12.10 -0.06 -0.09
C LEU A 200 13.24 0.90 0.24
N SER A 201 14.27 0.99 -0.62
CA SER A 201 15.34 1.98 -0.49
C SER A 201 14.82 3.42 -0.66
N GLU A 202 13.89 3.65 -1.57
CA GLU A 202 13.23 4.94 -1.75
C GLU A 202 12.35 5.30 -0.54
N ALA A 203 11.58 4.34 0.00
CA ALA A 203 10.83 4.55 1.24
C ALA A 203 11.76 4.92 2.42
N PHE A 204 12.94 4.28 2.49
CA PHE A 204 13.96 4.63 3.47
C PHE A 204 14.54 6.04 3.21
N ARG A 205 14.83 6.38 1.95
CA ARG A 205 15.39 7.69 1.58
C ARG A 205 14.48 8.84 2.01
N VAL A 206 13.19 8.74 1.70
CA VAL A 206 12.22 9.84 1.95
C VAL A 206 11.83 9.99 3.42
N LEU A 207 12.01 8.95 4.25
CA LEU A 207 11.79 9.03 5.70
C LEU A 207 12.81 9.94 6.38
N LYS A 208 12.37 10.70 7.35
CA LYS A 208 13.23 11.37 8.33
C LYS A 208 13.99 10.35 9.18
N ARG A 209 15.10 10.78 9.77
CA ARG A 209 15.76 10.00 10.85
C ARG A 209 14.77 9.74 11.98
N GLY A 210 14.72 8.51 12.48
CA GLY A 210 13.73 8.08 13.48
C GLY A 210 12.32 7.84 12.92
N GLY A 211 12.09 8.13 11.64
CA GLY A 211 10.79 7.90 10.98
C GLY A 211 10.46 6.42 10.83
N ASN A 212 9.20 6.13 10.55
CA ASN A 212 8.65 4.79 10.55
C ASN A 212 8.05 4.42 9.19
N LEU A 213 8.33 3.19 8.73
CA LEU A 213 7.67 2.56 7.61
C LEU A 213 6.62 1.56 8.13
N TRP A 214 5.37 1.73 7.72
CA TRP A 214 4.38 0.68 7.75
C TRP A 214 4.34 -0.04 6.42
N VAL A 215 4.55 -1.35 6.42
CA VAL A 215 4.38 -2.18 5.24
C VAL A 215 3.49 -3.37 5.55
N ASN A 216 2.44 -3.56 4.74
CA ASN A 216 1.58 -4.73 4.78
C ASN A 216 1.46 -5.28 3.36
N THR A 217 1.76 -6.56 3.19
CA THR A 217 1.75 -7.24 1.89
C THR A 217 1.34 -8.70 2.04
N LYS A 218 1.01 -9.36 0.94
CA LYS A 218 0.61 -10.76 0.94
C LYS A 218 1.77 -11.69 1.32
N ASN A 219 1.47 -12.70 2.14
CA ASN A 219 2.44 -13.74 2.47
C ASN A 219 2.39 -14.87 1.42
N ARG A 220 3.53 -15.12 0.79
CA ARG A 220 3.68 -16.21 -0.18
C ARG A 220 3.29 -17.59 0.38
N PHE A 221 3.62 -17.87 1.65
CA PHE A 221 3.36 -19.13 2.33
C PHE A 221 2.14 -19.11 3.25
N SER A 222 1.21 -18.16 3.02
CA SER A 222 -0.04 -18.16 3.80
C SER A 222 -0.81 -19.47 3.66
N LEU A 223 -1.45 -19.93 4.75
CA LEU A 223 -2.30 -21.12 4.71
C LEU A 223 -3.38 -21.04 3.63
N ARG A 224 -3.90 -19.82 3.38
CA ARG A 224 -4.82 -19.57 2.29
C ARG A 224 -4.22 -19.96 0.93
N ASN A 225 -3.01 -19.50 0.64
CA ASN A 225 -2.35 -19.81 -0.64
C ASN A 225 -2.00 -21.30 -0.78
N LEU A 226 -1.70 -21.97 0.34
CA LEU A 226 -1.32 -23.38 0.34
C LEU A 226 -2.53 -24.32 0.20
N PHE A 227 -3.66 -24.01 0.83
CA PHE A 227 -4.76 -24.96 0.97
C PHE A 227 -6.08 -24.55 0.29
N ASP A 228 -6.35 -23.25 0.05
CA ASP A 228 -7.60 -22.84 -0.56
C ASP A 228 -7.57 -22.86 -2.09
N SER A 229 -8.57 -23.52 -2.64
CA SER A 229 -8.74 -23.65 -4.11
C SER A 229 -9.39 -22.41 -4.75
N SER A 230 -9.80 -21.41 -3.95
CA SER A 230 -10.63 -20.27 -4.36
C SER A 230 -9.86 -19.09 -4.93
N GLY A 231 -8.54 -19.18 -5.06
CA GLY A 231 -7.71 -18.13 -5.64
C GLY A 231 -7.59 -18.25 -7.15
N GLY A 232 -8.19 -17.30 -7.88
CA GLY A 232 -7.87 -16.98 -9.26
C GLY A 232 -8.26 -18.00 -10.34
N ARG A 233 -9.13 -17.58 -11.25
CA ARG A 233 -9.19 -18.15 -12.60
C ARG A 233 -7.85 -17.82 -13.30
N THR A 234 -7.26 -18.79 -13.99
CA THR A 234 -6.20 -18.53 -14.97
C THR A 234 -6.82 -17.84 -16.17
N ASP A 235 -6.05 -17.09 -16.96
CA ASP A 235 -6.51 -16.37 -18.17
C ASP A 235 -7.25 -17.28 -19.17
N ASP A 236 -7.04 -18.61 -19.09
CA ASP A 236 -7.70 -19.64 -19.90
C ASP A 236 -8.97 -20.23 -19.22
N GLY A 237 -9.44 -19.66 -18.12
CA GLY A 237 -10.67 -20.09 -17.43
C GLY A 237 -10.60 -21.44 -16.72
N LYS A 238 -9.45 -22.11 -16.70
CA LYS A 238 -9.29 -23.46 -16.12
C LYS A 238 -8.96 -23.40 -14.64
N ARG A 239 -9.65 -24.21 -13.83
CA ARG A 239 -9.32 -24.43 -12.41
C ARG A 239 -7.96 -25.13 -12.30
N THR A 240 -6.97 -24.46 -11.74
CA THR A 240 -5.67 -25.08 -11.44
C THR A 240 -5.80 -26.03 -10.24
N GLY A 241 -5.35 -27.28 -10.40
CA GLY A 241 -5.35 -28.25 -9.31
C GLY A 241 -4.43 -27.82 -8.15
N ARG A 242 -4.76 -28.27 -6.92
CA ARG A 242 -4.05 -27.92 -5.67
C ARG A 242 -2.52 -28.07 -5.76
N LEU A 243 -2.03 -29.18 -6.31
CA LEU A 243 -0.59 -29.42 -6.46
C LEU A 243 0.12 -28.41 -7.38
N ARG A 244 -0.52 -28.03 -8.49
CA ARG A 244 0.05 -27.03 -9.41
C ARG A 244 0.09 -25.65 -8.78
N LYS A 245 -0.91 -25.28 -7.96
CA LYS A 245 -0.89 -24.02 -7.19
C LYS A 245 0.25 -23.99 -6.15
N VAL A 246 0.45 -25.07 -5.41
CA VAL A 246 1.55 -25.18 -4.47
C VAL A 246 2.90 -25.07 -5.21
N MET A 247 3.07 -25.77 -6.32
CA MET A 247 4.27 -25.66 -7.15
C MET A 247 4.46 -24.26 -7.75
N LEU A 248 3.39 -23.62 -8.25
CA LEU A 248 3.45 -22.26 -8.78
C LEU A 248 3.72 -21.24 -7.68
N SER A 249 3.17 -21.44 -6.47
CA SER A 249 3.48 -20.64 -5.28
C SER A 249 4.95 -20.79 -4.87
N LEU A 250 5.47 -21.99 -4.88
CA LEU A 250 6.90 -22.27 -4.59
C LEU A 250 7.83 -21.63 -5.63
N VAL A 251 7.43 -21.60 -6.90
CA VAL A 251 8.20 -21.02 -8.01
C VAL A 251 7.93 -19.51 -8.17
N GLY A 252 6.93 -18.94 -7.49
CA GLY A 252 6.60 -17.50 -7.53
C GLY A 252 5.94 -17.03 -8.83
N LYS A 253 5.27 -17.89 -9.56
CA LYS A 253 4.62 -17.60 -10.86
C LYS A 253 3.11 -17.34 -10.75
N ASN A 254 2.60 -16.77 -9.67
CA ASN A 254 1.22 -16.29 -9.64
C ASN A 254 1.17 -14.86 -10.21
N ARG A 255 0.96 -14.72 -11.51
CA ARG A 255 0.85 -13.43 -12.22
C ARG A 255 -0.28 -12.53 -11.69
N HIS A 256 -1.33 -13.09 -11.11
CA HIS A 256 -2.49 -12.33 -10.60
C HIS A 256 -2.35 -11.78 -9.16
N ASP A 257 -1.29 -12.17 -8.43
CA ASP A 257 -1.10 -11.77 -7.03
C ASP A 257 0.09 -10.83 -6.82
N GLY A 258 0.74 -10.41 -7.90
CA GLY A 258 2.00 -9.69 -7.84
C GLY A 258 3.16 -10.55 -7.33
N LEU A 259 4.33 -9.97 -7.09
CA LEU A 259 5.48 -10.67 -6.52
C LEU A 259 5.41 -10.65 -5.00
N THR A 260 5.15 -11.82 -4.40
CA THR A 260 5.03 -11.98 -2.94
C THR A 260 6.26 -12.68 -2.36
N HIS A 261 6.54 -12.42 -1.10
CA HIS A 261 7.68 -12.96 -0.36
C HIS A 261 7.27 -13.81 0.84
N SER A 262 8.22 -14.59 1.37
CA SER A 262 8.14 -15.19 2.69
C SER A 262 8.47 -14.16 3.76
N TYR A 263 8.12 -14.45 5.02
CA TYR A 263 8.47 -13.64 6.17
C TYR A 263 9.98 -13.33 6.23
N ASN A 264 10.82 -14.36 6.16
CA ASN A 264 12.29 -14.20 6.27
C ASN A 264 12.85 -13.36 5.10
N LYS A 265 12.32 -13.54 3.88
CA LYS A 265 12.79 -12.78 2.71
C LYS A 265 12.43 -11.32 2.85
N LEU A 266 11.19 -10.98 3.23
CA LEU A 266 10.79 -9.58 3.41
C LEU A 266 11.55 -8.93 4.56
N THR A 267 11.77 -9.65 5.67
CA THR A 267 12.62 -9.19 6.78
C THR A 267 14.03 -8.83 6.30
N ALA A 268 14.66 -9.70 5.50
CA ALA A 268 15.98 -9.45 4.93
C ALA A 268 15.97 -8.22 4.01
N MET A 269 14.98 -8.08 3.13
CA MET A 269 14.86 -6.93 2.23
C MET A 269 14.70 -5.61 2.98
N LEU A 270 13.91 -5.58 4.07
CA LEU A 270 13.77 -4.41 4.94
C LEU A 270 15.11 -4.04 5.61
N GLN A 271 15.83 -5.05 6.13
CA GLN A 271 17.15 -4.86 6.76
C GLN A 271 18.21 -4.38 5.76
N GLU A 272 18.21 -4.91 4.55
CA GLU A 272 19.09 -4.49 3.45
C GLU A 272 18.81 -3.04 3.02
N ALA A 273 17.54 -2.61 3.03
CA ALA A 273 17.17 -1.22 2.79
C ALA A 273 17.58 -0.25 3.91
N GLY A 274 18.05 -0.77 5.05
CA GLY A 274 18.54 0.03 6.19
C GLY A 274 17.60 0.07 7.39
N PHE A 275 16.39 -0.49 7.28
CA PHE A 275 15.44 -0.51 8.39
C PHE A 275 15.91 -1.40 9.53
N ARG A 276 15.58 -0.98 10.75
CA ARG A 276 15.86 -1.71 12.00
C ARG A 276 14.58 -1.72 12.84
N ASP A 277 14.63 -2.34 14.01
CA ASP A 277 13.51 -2.35 14.98
C ASP A 277 12.21 -2.87 14.33
N LEU A 278 12.32 -4.00 13.64
CA LEU A 278 11.22 -4.57 12.88
C LEU A 278 10.19 -5.21 13.82
N GLN A 279 9.11 -4.50 14.08
CA GLN A 279 7.97 -5.08 14.77
C GLN A 279 7.03 -5.71 13.74
N SER A 280 6.69 -6.98 13.93
CA SER A 280 5.80 -7.67 13.00
C SER A 280 4.48 -8.05 13.67
N PHE A 281 3.40 -7.95 12.90
CA PHE A 281 2.04 -8.18 13.38
C PHE A 281 1.31 -9.20 12.51
N TRP A 282 0.49 -10.01 13.14
CA TRP A 282 -0.53 -10.76 12.47
C TRP A 282 -1.82 -9.92 12.41
N ALA A 283 -2.14 -9.41 11.23
CA ALA A 283 -3.41 -8.75 10.96
C ALA A 283 -4.52 -9.82 10.86
N ALA A 284 -5.35 -9.93 11.88
CA ALA A 284 -6.35 -10.98 12.02
C ALA A 284 -7.79 -10.39 11.96
N PRO A 285 -8.76 -11.13 11.42
CA PRO A 285 -8.68 -12.47 10.84
C PRO A 285 -8.04 -12.47 9.44
N GLU A 286 -8.07 -11.34 8.75
CA GLU A 286 -7.53 -11.18 7.40
C GLU A 286 -6.84 -9.82 7.25
N MET A 287 -5.92 -9.71 6.31
CA MET A 287 -5.01 -8.55 6.21
C MET A 287 -5.61 -7.27 5.60
N ARG A 288 -6.78 -7.36 4.96
CA ARG A 288 -7.42 -6.22 4.28
C ARG A 288 -8.27 -5.39 5.21
N CYS A 289 -9.04 -6.05 6.05
CA CYS A 289 -9.96 -5.46 7.03
C CYS A 289 -9.77 -6.19 8.37
N PRO A 290 -8.60 -6.02 9.04
CA PRO A 290 -8.29 -6.70 10.27
C PRO A 290 -9.06 -6.09 11.43
N THR A 291 -9.52 -6.95 12.36
CA THR A 291 -10.14 -6.53 13.61
C THR A 291 -9.14 -6.53 14.77
N ALA A 292 -7.96 -7.14 14.57
CA ALA A 292 -6.90 -7.17 15.56
C ALA A 292 -5.51 -7.23 14.88
N PHE A 293 -4.53 -6.58 15.51
CA PHE A 293 -3.12 -6.67 15.17
C PHE A 293 -2.38 -7.33 16.31
N ILE A 294 -1.94 -8.56 16.13
CA ILE A 294 -1.31 -9.38 17.16
C ILE A 294 0.20 -9.38 16.89
N PRO A 295 1.05 -8.90 17.82
CA PRO A 295 2.49 -9.06 17.70
C PRO A 295 2.85 -10.53 17.44
N THR A 296 3.78 -10.79 16.53
CA THR A 296 4.09 -12.17 16.11
C THR A 296 5.06 -12.91 17.04
N ASP A 297 5.45 -12.32 18.16
CA ASP A 297 6.18 -13.03 19.19
C ASP A 297 5.31 -14.15 19.81
N PRO A 298 5.95 -15.27 20.26
CA PRO A 298 5.19 -16.42 20.71
C PRO A 298 4.33 -16.18 21.95
N ALA A 299 4.67 -15.23 22.81
CA ALA A 299 3.89 -14.91 24.02
C ALA A 299 2.59 -14.19 23.64
N SER A 300 2.67 -13.15 22.81
CA SER A 300 1.52 -12.40 22.30
C SER A 300 0.56 -13.29 21.52
N VAL A 301 1.08 -14.19 20.66
CA VAL A 301 0.25 -15.15 19.92
C VAL A 301 -0.49 -16.10 20.88
N ARG A 302 0.16 -16.60 21.93
CA ARG A 302 -0.51 -17.48 22.92
C ARG A 302 -1.57 -16.70 23.70
N ALA A 303 -1.27 -15.49 24.15
CA ALA A 303 -2.22 -14.66 24.88
C ALA A 303 -3.48 -14.35 24.03
N ALA A 304 -3.29 -14.00 22.76
CA ALA A 304 -4.40 -13.75 21.84
C ALA A 304 -5.30 -15.01 21.63
N ARG A 305 -4.69 -16.19 21.58
CA ARG A 305 -5.43 -17.47 21.52
C ARG A 305 -6.24 -17.73 22.77
N GLN A 306 -5.67 -17.49 23.95
CA GLN A 306 -6.37 -17.67 25.22
C GLN A 306 -7.54 -16.69 25.38
N ALA A 307 -7.40 -15.47 24.89
CA ALA A 307 -8.45 -14.46 24.89
C ALA A 307 -9.56 -14.72 23.85
N GLY A 308 -9.46 -15.77 23.03
CA GLY A 308 -10.45 -16.10 22.00
C GLY A 308 -10.44 -15.15 20.77
N ASN A 309 -9.49 -14.26 20.68
CA ASN A 309 -9.41 -13.22 19.63
C ASN A 309 -9.02 -13.76 18.23
N LEU A 310 -8.77 -15.05 18.08
CA LEU A 310 -8.25 -15.65 16.86
C LEU A 310 -9.28 -16.45 16.05
N VAL A 311 -10.54 -16.26 16.33
CA VAL A 311 -11.57 -17.27 16.03
C VAL A 311 -12.05 -17.25 14.58
N GLN A 312 -11.78 -16.23 13.77
CA GLN A 312 -12.38 -16.17 12.44
C GLN A 312 -11.33 -15.85 11.38
N GLY A 313 -10.67 -16.87 10.85
CA GLY A 313 -9.96 -16.73 9.56
C GLY A 313 -10.95 -16.42 8.45
N ASP A 314 -10.51 -15.65 7.45
CA ASP A 314 -11.29 -15.28 6.27
C ASP A 314 -11.70 -16.49 5.40
N THR A 315 -10.97 -17.60 5.51
CA THR A 315 -11.21 -18.81 4.74
C THR A 315 -11.35 -20.05 5.63
N ARG A 316 -11.92 -21.11 5.06
CA ARG A 316 -12.13 -22.38 5.77
C ARG A 316 -10.80 -22.98 6.25
N SER A 317 -9.74 -22.90 5.44
CA SER A 317 -8.43 -23.44 5.82
C SER A 317 -7.78 -22.63 6.95
N THR A 318 -7.86 -21.30 6.91
CA THR A 318 -7.32 -20.46 7.98
C THR A 318 -8.06 -20.68 9.30
N ARG A 319 -9.39 -20.79 9.28
CA ARG A 319 -10.18 -21.10 10.49
C ARG A 319 -9.79 -22.43 11.16
N LEU A 320 -9.57 -23.46 10.35
CA LEU A 320 -9.29 -24.80 10.86
C LEU A 320 -7.82 -25.01 11.23
N LEU A 321 -6.90 -24.44 10.48
CA LEU A 321 -5.46 -24.76 10.60
C LEU A 321 -4.70 -23.76 11.45
N MET A 322 -5.06 -22.46 11.41
CA MET A 322 -4.32 -21.46 12.19
C MET A 322 -4.27 -21.72 13.70
N PRO A 323 -5.33 -22.23 14.34
CA PRO A 323 -5.28 -22.61 15.75
C PRO A 323 -4.26 -23.70 16.07
N LEU A 324 -3.97 -24.58 15.09
CA LEU A 324 -3.05 -25.71 15.24
C LEU A 324 -1.57 -25.34 14.96
N VAL A 325 -1.32 -24.19 14.34
CA VAL A 325 0.06 -23.74 14.03
C VAL A 325 0.77 -23.41 15.35
N PRO A 326 1.96 -23.96 15.64
CA PRO A 326 2.75 -23.55 16.82
C PRO A 326 2.99 -22.03 16.81
N ALA A 327 2.88 -21.37 17.99
CA ALA A 327 2.99 -19.93 18.10
C ALA A 327 4.23 -19.31 17.41
N PRO A 328 5.45 -19.89 17.50
CA PRO A 328 6.63 -19.36 16.80
C PRO A 328 6.52 -19.38 15.27
N TRP A 329 5.66 -20.23 14.71
CA TRP A 329 5.53 -20.44 13.26
C TRP A 329 4.38 -19.65 12.64
N VAL A 330 3.54 -19.01 13.44
CA VAL A 330 2.41 -18.20 12.95
C VAL A 330 2.87 -17.16 11.92
N LYS A 331 3.97 -16.45 12.21
CA LYS A 331 4.56 -15.45 11.31
C LYS A 331 4.96 -15.99 9.94
N LEU A 332 5.20 -17.30 9.80
CA LEU A 332 5.60 -17.90 8.53
C LEU A 332 4.39 -18.19 7.63
N VAL A 333 3.20 -18.38 8.20
CA VAL A 333 2.01 -18.87 7.48
C VAL A 333 0.77 -17.97 7.61
N MET A 334 0.87 -16.87 8.34
CA MET A 334 -0.21 -15.87 8.44
C MET A 334 -0.59 -15.28 7.06
N PRO A 335 -1.82 -14.78 6.85
CA PRO A 335 -2.31 -14.32 5.55
C PRO A 335 -1.49 -13.21 4.91
N GLY A 336 -1.10 -12.22 5.67
CA GLY A 336 -0.27 -11.08 5.27
C GLY A 336 1.00 -10.97 6.09
N LEU A 337 1.98 -10.26 5.57
CA LEU A 337 3.20 -9.85 6.25
C LEU A 337 3.07 -8.38 6.59
N THR A 338 2.92 -8.07 7.86
CA THR A 338 2.75 -6.71 8.36
C THR A 338 3.91 -6.33 9.24
N PHE A 339 4.57 -5.21 8.93
CA PHE A 339 5.71 -4.70 9.69
C PHE A 339 5.57 -3.20 9.96
N LEU A 340 5.95 -2.81 11.16
CA LEU A 340 6.35 -1.45 11.50
C LEU A 340 7.87 -1.47 11.64
N ALA A 341 8.56 -0.69 10.81
CA ALA A 341 10.01 -0.69 10.70
C ALA A 341 10.56 0.72 10.89
N LYS A 342 11.65 0.90 11.62
CA LYS A 342 12.21 2.21 11.96
C LYS A 342 13.47 2.51 11.14
N LYS A 343 13.60 3.77 10.71
CA LYS A 343 14.83 4.29 10.10
C LYS A 343 15.79 4.75 11.19
N TYR A 344 16.96 4.11 11.27
CA TYR A 344 18.10 4.58 12.05
C TYR A 344 19.23 4.99 11.11
N GLU A 345 20.07 5.93 11.54
CA GLU A 345 21.32 6.20 10.85
C GLU A 345 22.42 5.29 11.38
N SER A 346 23.41 5.00 10.51
CA SER A 346 24.60 4.21 10.85
C SER A 346 25.35 4.92 12.01
N GLY A 347 25.38 4.28 13.17
CA GLY A 347 26.06 4.78 14.38
C GLY A 347 25.19 4.87 15.64
N GLU A 348 23.91 4.50 15.58
CA GLU A 348 22.96 4.56 16.72
C GLU A 348 22.62 3.17 17.31
N ILE A 349 23.46 2.15 17.10
CA ILE A 349 23.31 0.83 17.72
C ILE A 349 24.43 0.63 18.74
#